data_8f4e49df61e43265464301cda528bb3b
#
_entry.id   8f4e49df61e43265464301cda528bb3b
#
_cell.length_a   1.000
_cell.length_b   1.000
_cell.length_c   1.000
_cell.angle_alpha   90.00
_cell.angle_beta   90.00
_cell.angle_gamma   90.00
#
_symmetry.space_group_name_H-M   'P 1'
#
loop_
_entity.id
_entity.type
_entity.pdbx_description
1 polymer ?
#
loop_
_entity_poly.entity_id
_entity_poly.type
_entity_poly.pdbx_seq_one_letter_code
_entity_poly.pdbx_strand_id
1 'polypeptide(L)'
;ASQQEENIQLFDESVLDDDNETSSQSSSYLSGASDDIYLNAASYNYSPMRFSIRGYDQSASTTYINGINFNDQERGRFNYSSLGGLNDAFRNKDVINGIENAPFAFGSLGGTTNINTRATAFAAGTKASVAYSNRSYNMRATATHSTGLMNNGWAFTGSAVWRWAKEGIIEGTFYNSWGYFLSAEKMINDRHSISLATYGAPTKRSQSAAVTQEVYDFRGIYYNPYWGYQNGEKRSSRVVNSFDPTVVANWDFKITDKQNLKTGFGFHYSNYSNTALGFYNAADPRPDYYRNLPSYQINDVLGSYGLEDQQNHMDMIMGNVDQDLVDELTGQWVNNN
;
A
#
# COMPACT_ATOMS: atom_id res chain seq x y z
N ALA A 1 20.12 9.62 -19.74
CA ALA A 1 18.72 9.87 -19.42
C ALA A 1 17.84 8.61 -19.48
N SER A 2 18.18 7.61 -20.35
CA SER A 2 17.37 6.39 -20.55
C SER A 2 17.60 5.26 -19.53
N GLN A 3 18.69 5.27 -18.78
CA GLN A 3 19.01 4.21 -17.80
C GLN A 3 18.42 4.46 -16.40
N GLN A 4 18.00 5.67 -16.07
CA GLN A 4 17.33 5.97 -14.81
C GLN A 4 15.85 5.58 -14.79
N GLU A 5 15.20 5.50 -15.96
CA GLU A 5 13.77 5.15 -16.05
C GLU A 5 13.49 3.65 -15.81
N GLU A 6 14.42 2.76 -16.11
CA GLU A 6 14.23 1.30 -15.92
C GLU A 6 14.30 0.85 -14.44
N ASN A 7 15.09 1.52 -13.62
CA ASN A 7 15.26 1.15 -12.22
C ASN A 7 14.09 1.56 -11.30
N ILE A 8 13.26 2.50 -11.74
CA ILE A 8 12.12 3.01 -10.94
C ILE A 8 10.96 2.00 -10.90
N GLN A 9 10.83 1.15 -11.90
CA GLN A 9 9.70 0.21 -12.03
C GLN A 9 9.75 -0.99 -11.09
N LEU A 10 10.91 -1.35 -10.54
CA LEU A 10 11.08 -2.57 -9.74
C LEU A 10 10.72 -2.45 -8.26
N PHE A 11 10.57 -1.25 -7.72
CA PHE A 11 10.51 -1.04 -6.28
C PHE A 11 9.14 -0.60 -5.72
N ASP A 12 8.18 -0.28 -6.56
CA ASP A 12 7.09 0.62 -6.15
C ASP A 12 5.81 -0.06 -5.66
N GLU A 13 5.59 -1.32 -5.96
CA GLU A 13 4.26 -1.91 -5.83
C GLU A 13 3.90 -2.47 -4.46
N SER A 14 4.89 -2.92 -3.70
CA SER A 14 4.65 -3.49 -2.36
C SER A 14 4.26 -2.44 -1.32
N VAL A 15 4.50 -1.19 -1.64
CA VAL A 15 4.27 -0.06 -0.74
C VAL A 15 2.87 0.52 -0.91
N LEU A 16 2.27 0.36 -2.08
CA LEU A 16 0.91 0.84 -2.36
C LEU A 16 -0.18 -0.04 -1.76
N ASP A 17 0.15 -1.28 -1.39
CA ASP A 17 -0.82 -2.29 -0.94
C ASP A 17 -1.03 -2.34 0.58
N ASP A 18 -0.37 -1.50 1.36
CA ASP A 18 -0.43 -1.58 2.81
C ASP A 18 -1.46 -0.60 3.39
N ASP A 19 -2.69 -1.08 3.53
CA ASP A 19 -3.81 -0.41 4.20
C ASP A 19 -3.72 -0.44 5.73
N ASN A 20 -2.58 -0.82 6.32
CA ASN A 20 -2.43 -0.74 7.76
C ASN A 20 -2.50 0.72 8.20
N GLU A 21 -3.39 1.01 9.11
CA GLU A 21 -3.75 2.33 9.66
C GLU A 21 -2.61 3.07 10.37
N THR A 22 -1.42 2.49 10.42
CA THR A 22 -0.24 3.10 10.99
C THR A 22 0.50 3.96 9.96
N SER A 23 0.47 5.19 10.21
CA SER A 23 1.06 6.41 9.70
C SER A 23 2.47 6.33 9.09
N SER A 24 2.77 5.55 8.08
CA SER A 24 4.08 5.62 7.46
C SER A 24 4.02 5.88 5.95
N GLN A 25 4.82 6.81 5.48
CA GLN A 25 4.94 7.19 4.07
C GLN A 25 5.82 6.20 3.30
N SER A 26 5.43 5.96 2.06
CA SER A 26 6.29 5.30 1.10
C SER A 26 7.30 6.29 0.52
N SER A 27 8.57 6.08 0.85
CA SER A 27 9.66 6.90 0.33
C SER A 27 9.98 6.65 -1.14
N SER A 28 9.83 5.42 -1.61
CA SER A 28 10.19 5.05 -2.99
C SER A 28 9.33 5.76 -4.03
N TYR A 29 8.09 6.10 -3.67
CA TYR A 29 7.17 6.81 -4.55
C TYR A 29 7.57 8.27 -4.80
N LEU A 30 8.14 8.90 -3.79
CA LEU A 30 8.57 10.31 -3.87
C LEU A 30 9.97 10.47 -4.45
N SER A 31 10.86 9.51 -4.23
CA SER A 31 12.27 9.61 -4.56
C SER A 31 12.56 9.62 -6.07
N GLY A 32 11.77 8.92 -6.87
CA GLY A 32 12.00 8.82 -8.31
C GLY A 32 11.82 10.12 -9.10
N ALA A 33 11.20 11.14 -8.51
CA ALA A 33 10.97 12.45 -9.12
C ALA A 33 11.55 13.60 -8.29
N SER A 34 12.36 13.31 -7.28
CA SER A 34 12.94 14.31 -6.37
C SER A 34 14.43 14.50 -6.67
N ASP A 35 14.86 15.76 -6.76
CA ASP A 35 16.28 16.12 -6.77
C ASP A 35 16.91 16.11 -5.37
N ASP A 36 16.14 15.80 -4.33
CA ASP A 36 16.62 15.75 -2.95
C ASP A 36 17.52 14.51 -2.75
N ILE A 37 18.81 14.76 -2.51
CA ILE A 37 19.83 13.71 -2.30
C ILE A 37 19.47 12.80 -1.13
N TYR A 38 18.88 13.35 -0.05
CA TYR A 38 18.47 12.58 1.11
C TYR A 38 17.35 11.58 0.76
N LEU A 39 16.32 12.03 0.05
CA LEU A 39 15.22 11.16 -0.36
C LEU A 39 15.69 10.07 -1.33
N ASN A 40 16.57 10.40 -2.27
CA ASN A 40 17.16 9.43 -3.19
C ASN A 40 17.99 8.39 -2.44
N ALA A 41 18.86 8.80 -1.52
CA ALA A 41 19.67 7.88 -0.74
C ALA A 41 18.81 7.02 0.22
N ALA A 42 17.83 7.62 0.87
CA ALA A 42 16.93 6.93 1.77
C ALA A 42 16.07 5.88 1.05
N SER A 43 15.51 6.21 -0.11
CA SER A 43 14.73 5.26 -0.90
C SER A 43 15.56 4.09 -1.43
N TYR A 44 16.81 4.33 -1.80
CA TYR A 44 17.73 3.28 -2.21
C TYR A 44 18.05 2.31 -1.06
N ASN A 45 18.33 2.84 0.14
CA ASN A 45 18.74 2.03 1.28
C ASN A 45 17.59 1.35 2.01
N TYR A 46 16.41 1.96 2.04
CA TYR A 46 15.27 1.55 2.85
C TYR A 46 14.03 1.16 2.02
N SER A 47 14.14 1.12 0.70
CA SER A 47 13.04 0.69 -0.15
C SER A 47 12.80 -0.83 0.02
N PRO A 48 11.54 -1.25 0.12
CA PRO A 48 10.27 -0.52 0.20
C PRO A 48 9.90 -0.06 1.62
N MET A 49 10.86 0.39 2.38
CA MET A 49 10.67 0.76 3.77
C MET A 49 9.84 2.04 3.91
N ARG A 50 8.98 2.04 4.90
CA ARG A 50 8.19 3.19 5.28
C ARG A 50 8.96 4.06 6.25
N PHE A 51 9.05 5.35 5.99
CA PHE A 51 9.65 6.30 6.93
C PHE A 51 8.98 7.68 6.79
N SER A 52 9.04 8.44 7.85
CA SER A 52 8.57 9.81 7.86
C SER A 52 9.64 10.73 7.28
N ILE A 53 9.35 11.43 6.17
CA ILE A 53 10.28 12.35 5.55
C ILE A 53 10.62 13.45 6.55
N ARG A 54 11.90 13.59 6.90
CA ARG A 54 12.38 14.57 7.89
C ARG A 54 11.61 14.50 9.23
N GLY A 55 11.04 13.34 9.60
CA GLY A 55 10.27 13.15 10.81
C GLY A 55 8.84 13.71 10.77
N TYR A 56 8.39 14.25 9.66
CA TYR A 56 7.02 14.73 9.52
C TYR A 56 6.02 13.60 9.30
N ASP A 57 4.81 13.78 9.82
CA ASP A 57 3.67 12.92 9.52
C ASP A 57 3.23 13.07 8.05
N GLN A 58 2.56 12.07 7.51
CA GLN A 58 2.05 12.09 6.13
C GLN A 58 1.05 13.21 5.86
N SER A 59 0.32 13.66 6.87
CA SER A 59 -0.60 14.80 6.78
C SER A 59 0.12 16.13 6.47
N ALA A 60 1.43 16.19 6.73
CA ALA A 60 2.27 17.32 6.34
C ALA A 60 2.64 17.33 4.86
N SER A 61 2.28 16.29 4.10
CA SER A 61 2.50 16.18 2.65
C SER A 61 1.20 16.32 1.89
N THR A 62 1.23 16.99 0.74
CA THR A 62 0.02 17.21 -0.05
C THR A 62 0.17 16.61 -1.44
N THR A 63 -0.82 15.83 -1.87
CA THR A 63 -0.87 15.22 -3.20
C THR A 63 -2.00 15.84 -4.02
N TYR A 64 -1.63 16.33 -5.17
CA TYR A 64 -2.54 16.88 -6.17
C TYR A 64 -2.62 15.95 -7.37
N ILE A 65 -3.78 15.90 -8.00
CA ILE A 65 -3.97 15.30 -9.33
C ILE A 65 -4.48 16.39 -10.27
N ASN A 66 -3.70 16.71 -11.28
CA ASN A 66 -3.95 17.82 -12.20
C ASN A 66 -4.22 19.15 -11.49
N GLY A 67 -3.58 19.40 -10.35
CA GLY A 67 -3.75 20.62 -9.55
C GLY A 67 -4.94 20.62 -8.58
N ILE A 68 -5.65 19.50 -8.44
CA ILE A 68 -6.74 19.32 -7.46
C ILE A 68 -6.18 18.52 -6.28
N ASN A 69 -6.40 19.01 -5.05
CA ASN A 69 -5.98 18.31 -3.84
C ASN A 69 -6.83 17.06 -3.60
N PHE A 70 -6.17 15.91 -3.48
CA PHE A 70 -6.78 14.60 -3.22
C PHE A 70 -6.39 14.01 -1.86
N ASN A 71 -5.81 14.78 -0.95
CA ASN A 71 -5.65 14.31 0.41
C ASN A 71 -7.04 14.08 1.02
N ASP A 72 -7.20 12.96 1.70
CA ASP A 72 -8.40 12.64 2.48
C ASP A 72 -8.63 13.72 3.55
N GLN A 73 -9.87 14.21 3.65
CA GLN A 73 -10.19 15.33 4.54
C GLN A 73 -10.17 14.92 6.02
N GLU A 74 -10.44 13.66 6.32
CA GLU A 74 -10.45 13.14 7.68
C GLU A 74 -9.03 12.80 8.15
N ARG A 75 -8.26 12.11 7.29
CA ARG A 75 -6.92 11.60 7.61
C ARG A 75 -5.79 12.57 7.26
N GLY A 76 -6.09 13.60 6.47
CA GLY A 76 -5.11 14.59 6.01
C GLY A 76 -4.08 14.08 5.00
N ARG A 77 -4.16 12.82 4.55
CA ARG A 77 -3.18 12.16 3.69
C ARG A 77 -3.78 11.57 2.43
N PHE A 78 -2.97 11.40 1.40
CA PHE A 78 -3.39 10.74 0.16
C PHE A 78 -3.39 9.21 0.32
N ASN A 79 -4.43 8.56 -0.17
CA ASN A 79 -4.51 7.10 -0.19
C ASN A 79 -3.87 6.55 -1.48
N TYR A 80 -2.58 6.19 -1.43
CA TYR A 80 -1.85 5.65 -2.58
C TYR A 80 -2.37 4.28 -3.03
N SER A 81 -3.03 3.50 -2.16
CA SER A 81 -3.59 2.21 -2.56
C SER A 81 -4.72 2.34 -3.57
N SER A 82 -5.41 3.49 -3.62
CA SER A 82 -6.44 3.79 -4.62
C SER A 82 -5.91 3.83 -6.05
N LEU A 83 -4.59 4.06 -6.23
CA LEU A 83 -3.94 4.04 -7.54
C LEU A 83 -3.80 2.62 -8.12
N GLY A 84 -3.95 1.60 -7.30
CA GLY A 84 -4.16 0.21 -7.71
C GLY A 84 -3.03 -0.43 -8.51
N GLY A 85 -1.78 0.05 -8.39
CA GLY A 85 -0.64 -0.48 -9.14
C GLY A 85 -0.60 -0.06 -10.62
N LEU A 86 -1.34 0.99 -11.00
CA LEU A 86 -1.32 1.61 -12.33
C LEU A 86 -0.09 2.53 -12.52
N ASN A 87 1.11 1.99 -12.27
CA ASN A 87 2.34 2.77 -12.20
C ASN A 87 2.62 3.60 -13.47
N ASP A 88 2.37 3.04 -14.64
CA ASP A 88 2.55 3.76 -15.91
C ASP A 88 1.61 4.97 -16.03
N ALA A 89 0.40 4.88 -15.49
CA ALA A 89 -0.58 5.95 -15.55
C ALA A 89 -0.26 7.12 -14.60
N PHE A 90 0.44 6.84 -13.50
CA PHE A 90 0.74 7.81 -12.45
C PHE A 90 2.22 8.20 -12.35
N ARG A 91 3.03 7.86 -13.35
CA ARG A 91 4.46 8.17 -13.35
C ARG A 91 4.81 9.63 -13.60
N ASN A 92 3.93 10.37 -14.29
CA ASN A 92 4.16 11.78 -14.61
C ASN A 92 3.85 12.64 -13.38
N LYS A 93 4.87 12.94 -12.60
CA LYS A 93 4.77 13.66 -11.32
C LYS A 93 5.71 14.83 -11.29
N ASP A 94 5.24 15.92 -10.70
CA ASP A 94 6.05 17.04 -10.25
C ASP A 94 6.14 16.97 -8.74
N VAL A 95 7.33 16.88 -8.18
CA VAL A 95 7.56 16.80 -6.74
C VAL A 95 8.34 18.02 -6.28
N ILE A 96 7.84 18.67 -5.23
CA ILE A 96 8.49 19.82 -4.60
C ILE A 96 8.66 19.51 -3.12
N ASN A 97 9.88 19.72 -2.64
CA ASN A 97 10.25 19.43 -1.26
C ASN A 97 10.06 20.67 -0.38
N GLY A 98 9.34 20.49 0.72
CA GLY A 98 9.09 21.57 1.66
C GLY A 98 8.20 22.68 1.08
N ILE A 99 8.46 23.92 1.44
CA ILE A 99 7.65 25.10 1.12
C ILE A 99 8.18 25.90 -0.08
N GLU A 100 8.80 25.22 -1.02
CA GLU A 100 9.22 25.86 -2.26
C GLU A 100 8.02 26.32 -3.10
N ASN A 101 8.26 27.31 -3.95
CA ASN A 101 7.23 27.84 -4.83
C ASN A 101 6.88 26.83 -5.95
N ALA A 102 5.62 26.47 -6.03
CA ALA A 102 5.10 25.55 -7.02
C ALA A 102 4.05 26.22 -7.94
N PRO A 103 4.08 26.00 -9.26
CA PRO A 103 3.09 26.57 -10.17
C PRO A 103 1.70 25.92 -10.05
N PHE A 104 1.57 24.83 -9.28
CA PHE A 104 0.35 24.04 -9.18
C PHE A 104 -0.26 24.00 -7.76
N ALA A 105 0.48 24.44 -6.75
CA ALA A 105 0.03 24.32 -5.36
C ALA A 105 0.77 25.26 -4.42
N PHE A 106 0.28 25.43 -3.22
CA PHE A 106 1.04 25.96 -2.09
C PHE A 106 2.00 24.88 -1.57
N GLY A 107 3.19 25.27 -1.11
CA GLY A 107 4.14 24.34 -0.51
C GLY A 107 3.61 23.71 0.78
N SER A 108 4.13 22.54 1.11
CA SER A 108 3.82 21.78 2.33
C SER A 108 5.10 21.34 3.02
N LEU A 109 5.11 21.27 4.35
CA LEU A 109 6.30 20.93 5.14
C LEU A 109 6.89 19.57 4.77
N GLY A 110 6.04 18.58 4.51
CA GLY A 110 6.43 17.24 4.07
C GLY A 110 6.66 17.09 2.58
N GLY A 111 6.47 18.19 1.81
CA GLY A 111 6.56 18.17 0.35
C GLY A 111 5.21 18.13 -0.34
N THR A 112 5.22 18.46 -1.62
CA THR A 112 4.02 18.51 -2.47
C THR A 112 4.25 17.73 -3.74
N THR A 113 3.33 16.86 -4.09
CA THR A 113 3.35 16.06 -5.32
C THR A 113 2.16 16.42 -6.18
N ASN A 114 2.37 16.66 -7.47
CA ASN A 114 1.29 16.78 -8.45
C ASN A 114 1.42 15.68 -9.50
N ILE A 115 0.39 14.88 -9.62
CA ILE A 115 0.31 13.79 -10.60
C ILE A 115 -0.41 14.32 -11.83
N ASN A 116 0.23 14.27 -12.99
CA ASN A 116 -0.35 14.68 -14.25
C ASN A 116 -0.97 13.50 -14.98
N THR A 117 -2.30 13.47 -15.03
CA THR A 117 -3.09 12.41 -15.67
C THR A 117 -3.66 12.82 -17.03
N ARG A 118 -3.28 13.98 -17.58
CA ARG A 118 -3.72 14.41 -18.91
C ARG A 118 -3.19 13.50 -19.99
N ALA A 119 -4.01 13.19 -20.98
CA ALA A 119 -3.62 12.25 -22.04
C ALA A 119 -2.44 12.73 -22.88
N THR A 120 -2.25 14.04 -23.02
CA THR A 120 -1.09 14.64 -23.72
C THR A 120 0.23 14.52 -22.98
N ALA A 121 0.20 14.19 -21.67
CA ALA A 121 1.40 13.96 -20.88
C ALA A 121 2.07 12.60 -21.20
N PHE A 122 1.40 11.74 -21.98
CA PHE A 122 1.89 10.42 -22.33
C PHE A 122 2.40 10.38 -23.76
N ALA A 123 3.59 9.82 -23.95
CA ALA A 123 4.11 9.57 -25.29
C ALA A 123 3.25 8.51 -26.00
N ALA A 124 3.06 8.67 -27.31
CA ALA A 124 2.36 7.68 -28.13
C ALA A 124 3.07 6.32 -28.10
N GLY A 125 2.29 5.27 -27.92
CA GLY A 125 2.81 3.92 -27.92
C GLY A 125 1.98 2.95 -27.11
N THR A 126 2.38 1.66 -27.18
CA THR A 126 1.79 0.58 -26.41
C THR A 126 2.86 -0.11 -25.57
N LYS A 127 2.57 -0.33 -24.32
CA LYS A 127 3.42 -1.10 -23.40
C LYS A 127 2.58 -2.25 -22.83
N ALA A 128 3.19 -3.42 -22.70
CA ALA A 128 2.60 -4.53 -21.98
C ALA A 128 3.71 -5.22 -21.16
N SER A 129 3.40 -5.65 -19.97
CA SER A 129 4.34 -6.39 -19.13
C SER A 129 3.62 -7.46 -18.32
N VAL A 130 4.33 -8.55 -18.06
CA VAL A 130 3.92 -9.60 -17.15
C VAL A 130 5.07 -9.82 -16.19
N ALA A 131 4.78 -9.85 -14.90
CA ALA A 131 5.75 -10.08 -13.86
C ALA A 131 5.27 -11.18 -12.90
N TYR A 132 6.22 -11.92 -12.35
CA TYR A 132 6.01 -12.86 -11.27
C TYR A 132 6.81 -12.38 -10.05
N SER A 133 6.20 -12.44 -8.89
CA SER A 133 6.83 -12.08 -7.63
C SER A 133 6.40 -13.03 -6.51
N ASN A 134 7.18 -13.10 -5.45
CA ASN A 134 6.88 -13.86 -4.24
C ASN A 134 6.45 -12.92 -3.10
N ARG A 135 5.52 -12.02 -3.38
CA ARG A 135 5.01 -11.03 -2.41
C ARG A 135 3.56 -11.32 -2.05
N SER A 136 2.78 -10.30 -1.73
CA SER A 136 1.34 -10.40 -1.48
C SER A 136 0.57 -10.92 -2.69
N TYR A 137 1.06 -10.68 -3.90
CA TYR A 137 0.58 -11.30 -5.14
C TYR A 137 1.74 -11.97 -5.90
N ASN A 138 1.40 -12.97 -6.71
CA ASN A 138 2.37 -13.77 -7.47
C ASN A 138 2.45 -13.34 -8.94
N MET A 139 1.33 -12.91 -9.50
CA MET A 139 1.22 -12.55 -10.90
C MET A 139 0.76 -11.11 -11.04
N ARG A 140 1.39 -10.40 -11.96
CA ARG A 140 0.99 -9.08 -12.39
C ARG A 140 1.04 -9.01 -13.90
N ALA A 141 -0.04 -8.52 -14.51
CA ALA A 141 -0.10 -8.20 -15.92
C ALA A 141 -0.53 -6.74 -16.07
N THR A 142 0.17 -5.97 -16.89
CA THR A 142 -0.18 -4.58 -17.20
C THR A 142 -0.21 -4.36 -18.70
N ALA A 143 -1.09 -3.49 -19.13
CA ALA A 143 -1.15 -3.00 -20.50
C ALA A 143 -1.48 -1.51 -20.49
N THR A 144 -0.73 -0.72 -21.23
CA THR A 144 -0.94 0.72 -21.38
C THR A 144 -0.83 1.09 -22.85
N HIS A 145 -1.79 1.86 -23.34
CA HIS A 145 -1.78 2.41 -24.69
C HIS A 145 -2.05 3.91 -24.65
N SER A 146 -1.27 4.68 -25.38
CA SER A 146 -1.49 6.10 -25.58
C SER A 146 -1.40 6.45 -27.06
N THR A 147 -2.33 7.26 -27.55
CA THR A 147 -2.32 7.76 -28.93
C THR A 147 -1.32 8.90 -29.12
N GLY A 148 -0.90 9.56 -28.01
CA GLY A 148 -0.34 10.89 -28.08
C GLY A 148 -1.33 11.91 -28.64
N LEU A 149 -0.90 13.13 -28.88
CA LEU A 149 -1.72 14.18 -29.49
C LEU A 149 -1.87 13.90 -30.99
N MET A 150 -3.10 13.68 -31.42
CA MET A 150 -3.45 13.44 -32.82
C MET A 150 -3.69 14.76 -33.56
N ASN A 151 -3.61 14.73 -34.90
CA ASN A 151 -3.81 15.90 -35.76
C ASN A 151 -5.18 16.59 -35.62
N ASN A 152 -6.17 15.84 -35.15
CA ASN A 152 -7.51 16.36 -34.87
C ASN A 152 -7.62 17.01 -33.46
N GLY A 153 -6.53 17.14 -32.73
CA GLY A 153 -6.45 17.72 -31.40
C GLY A 153 -6.95 16.82 -30.25
N TRP A 154 -7.21 15.53 -30.49
CA TRP A 154 -7.50 14.57 -29.43
C TRP A 154 -6.26 13.83 -28.99
N ALA A 155 -6.24 13.47 -27.70
CA ALA A 155 -5.32 12.50 -27.13
C ALA A 155 -6.10 11.53 -26.25
N PHE A 156 -5.73 10.25 -26.28
CA PHE A 156 -6.32 9.21 -25.43
C PHE A 156 -5.22 8.37 -24.80
N THR A 157 -5.39 8.02 -23.55
CA THR A 157 -4.52 7.08 -22.84
C THR A 157 -5.38 6.13 -22.03
N GLY A 158 -5.10 4.84 -22.15
CA GLY A 158 -5.73 3.80 -21.34
C GLY A 158 -4.68 2.89 -20.74
N SER A 159 -4.87 2.50 -19.49
CA SER A 159 -4.03 1.52 -18.79
C SER A 159 -4.91 0.54 -18.01
N ALA A 160 -4.49 -0.71 -17.98
CA ALA A 160 -5.11 -1.74 -17.18
C ALA A 160 -4.02 -2.55 -16.47
N VAL A 161 -4.31 -2.97 -15.24
CA VAL A 161 -3.45 -3.83 -14.44
C VAL A 161 -4.28 -4.94 -13.82
N TRP A 162 -3.72 -6.14 -13.76
CA TRP A 162 -4.26 -7.25 -13.01
C TRP A 162 -3.17 -7.85 -12.12
N ARG A 163 -3.51 -8.02 -10.83
CA ARG A 163 -2.62 -8.58 -9.82
C ARG A 163 -3.35 -9.72 -9.13
N TRP A 164 -2.69 -10.87 -9.01
CA TRP A 164 -3.34 -12.06 -8.50
C TRP A 164 -2.39 -12.97 -7.74
N ALA A 165 -2.90 -13.56 -6.66
CA ALA A 165 -2.32 -14.69 -5.97
C ALA A 165 -3.43 -15.56 -5.39
N LYS A 166 -3.33 -16.87 -5.58
CA LYS A 166 -4.16 -17.83 -4.85
C LYS A 166 -3.71 -17.90 -3.39
N GLU A 167 -2.40 -17.87 -3.18
CA GLU A 167 -1.76 -17.74 -1.88
C GLU A 167 -0.49 -16.89 -2.08
N GLY A 168 -0.33 -15.84 -1.26
CA GLY A 168 0.85 -15.00 -1.25
C GLY A 168 2.02 -15.65 -0.50
N ILE A 169 3.08 -14.89 -0.22
CA ILE A 169 4.22 -15.38 0.56
C ILE A 169 3.84 -15.71 2.01
N ILE A 170 2.85 -15.03 2.57
CA ILE A 170 2.33 -15.27 3.91
C ILE A 170 1.19 -16.28 3.82
N GLU A 171 1.19 -17.28 4.70
CA GLU A 171 0.19 -18.34 4.72
C GLU A 171 -1.24 -17.84 4.83
N GLY A 172 -2.15 -18.47 4.05
CA GLY A 172 -3.58 -18.16 4.06
C GLY A 172 -3.94 -16.81 3.49
N THR A 173 -2.97 -16.09 2.91
CA THR A 173 -3.26 -14.83 2.20
C THR A 173 -3.61 -15.11 0.74
N PHE A 174 -4.49 -14.31 0.19
CA PHE A 174 -4.79 -14.28 -1.24
C PHE A 174 -4.88 -12.83 -1.71
N TYR A 175 -4.73 -12.64 -3.01
CA TYR A 175 -4.81 -11.32 -3.62
C TYR A 175 -5.51 -11.39 -4.97
N ASN A 176 -6.49 -10.53 -5.20
CA ASN A 176 -7.12 -10.35 -6.50
C ASN A 176 -7.49 -8.88 -6.68
N SER A 177 -6.82 -8.23 -7.59
CA SER A 177 -7.06 -6.82 -7.90
C SER A 177 -6.93 -6.61 -9.40
N TRP A 178 -7.80 -5.79 -9.96
CA TRP A 178 -7.62 -5.26 -11.29
C TRP A 178 -7.88 -3.75 -11.28
N GLY A 179 -7.07 -3.01 -11.99
CA GLY A 179 -7.19 -1.57 -12.05
C GLY A 179 -7.36 -1.10 -13.49
N TYR A 180 -8.00 0.03 -13.64
CA TYR A 180 -8.16 0.71 -14.90
C TYR A 180 -7.82 2.20 -14.77
N PHE A 181 -7.27 2.74 -15.82
CA PHE A 181 -7.08 4.17 -16.01
C PHE A 181 -7.48 4.54 -17.44
N LEU A 182 -8.27 5.56 -17.59
CA LEU A 182 -8.69 6.11 -18.87
C LEU A 182 -8.53 7.62 -18.82
N SER A 183 -7.87 8.19 -19.80
CA SER A 183 -7.73 9.63 -19.96
C SER A 183 -8.02 10.04 -21.40
N ALA A 184 -8.81 11.08 -21.54
CA ALA A 184 -9.11 11.71 -22.82
C ALA A 184 -8.86 13.22 -22.70
N GLU A 185 -8.24 13.80 -23.70
CA GLU A 185 -7.97 15.23 -23.75
C GLU A 185 -8.27 15.76 -25.14
N LYS A 186 -8.87 16.95 -25.19
CA LYS A 186 -9.17 17.69 -26.41
C LYS A 186 -8.53 19.07 -26.37
N MET A 187 -7.59 19.29 -27.24
CA MET A 187 -7.13 20.63 -27.60
C MET A 187 -8.15 21.24 -28.56
N ILE A 188 -9.00 22.13 -28.06
CA ILE A 188 -10.07 22.76 -28.87
C ILE A 188 -9.43 23.77 -29.84
N ASN A 189 -8.49 24.54 -29.32
CA ASN A 189 -7.65 25.47 -30.06
C ASN A 189 -6.40 25.80 -29.20
N ASP A 190 -5.55 26.72 -29.64
CA ASP A 190 -4.32 27.11 -28.97
C ASP A 190 -4.54 27.74 -27.59
N ARG A 191 -5.78 28.05 -27.23
CA ARG A 191 -6.13 28.68 -25.94
C ARG A 191 -6.93 27.82 -25.02
N HIS A 192 -7.66 26.80 -25.53
CA HIS A 192 -8.57 25.98 -24.74
C HIS A 192 -8.23 24.51 -24.86
N SER A 193 -8.03 23.86 -23.73
CA SER A 193 -8.04 22.41 -23.65
C SER A 193 -8.97 21.89 -22.55
N ILE A 194 -9.58 20.73 -22.80
CA ILE A 194 -10.41 20.03 -21.82
C ILE A 194 -9.86 18.63 -21.68
N SER A 195 -9.68 18.18 -20.44
CA SER A 195 -9.27 16.82 -20.14
C SER A 195 -10.20 16.15 -19.14
N LEU A 196 -10.38 14.85 -19.31
CA LEU A 196 -11.13 13.98 -18.41
C LEU A 196 -10.30 12.73 -18.16
N ALA A 197 -10.04 12.42 -16.91
CA ALA A 197 -9.41 11.18 -16.50
C ALA A 197 -10.27 10.45 -15.47
N THR A 198 -10.30 9.12 -15.54
CA THR A 198 -10.94 8.26 -14.54
C THR A 198 -10.06 7.06 -14.27
N TYR A 199 -10.03 6.65 -13.02
CA TYR A 199 -9.32 5.46 -12.59
C TYR A 199 -9.99 4.81 -11.39
N GLY A 200 -9.66 3.56 -11.17
CA GLY A 200 -10.13 2.80 -10.02
C GLY A 200 -9.53 1.40 -10.04
N ALA A 201 -9.45 0.80 -8.84
CA ALA A 201 -8.86 -0.52 -8.68
C ALA A 201 -9.65 -1.35 -7.66
N PRO A 202 -10.74 -2.03 -8.08
CA PRO A 202 -11.40 -2.98 -7.21
C PRO A 202 -10.40 -4.05 -6.75
N THR A 203 -10.25 -4.17 -5.44
CA THR A 203 -9.29 -5.05 -4.80
C THR A 203 -9.98 -5.92 -3.75
N LYS A 204 -9.75 -7.22 -3.83
CA LYS A 204 -10.12 -8.18 -2.80
C LYS A 204 -8.88 -8.94 -2.35
N ARG A 205 -8.51 -8.80 -1.09
CA ARG A 205 -7.32 -9.42 -0.53
C ARG A 205 -7.53 -9.85 0.91
N SER A 206 -6.74 -10.80 1.36
CA SER A 206 -6.64 -11.12 2.78
C SER A 206 -5.53 -10.28 3.44
N GLN A 207 -5.62 -10.19 4.76
CA GLN A 207 -4.61 -9.54 5.59
C GLN A 207 -3.79 -10.58 6.36
N SER A 208 -2.63 -10.15 6.82
CA SER A 208 -1.78 -10.84 7.79
C SER A 208 -1.59 -9.97 9.01
N ALA A 209 -1.20 -10.56 10.12
CA ALA A 209 -0.80 -9.84 11.34
C ALA A 209 0.62 -10.21 11.73
N ALA A 210 1.30 -9.27 12.36
CA ALA A 210 2.50 -9.58 13.11
C ALA A 210 2.12 -10.35 14.38
N VAL A 211 2.94 -11.32 14.76
CA VAL A 211 2.80 -12.14 15.95
C VAL A 211 4.03 -11.99 16.84
N THR A 212 4.00 -12.59 18.03
CA THR A 212 5.14 -12.57 18.95
C THR A 212 6.32 -13.36 18.38
N GLN A 213 7.53 -13.08 18.86
CA GLN A 213 8.74 -13.82 18.47
C GLN A 213 8.60 -15.31 18.77
N GLU A 214 8.00 -15.66 19.91
CA GLU A 214 7.71 -17.06 20.29
C GLU A 214 6.94 -17.82 19.20
N VAL A 215 5.91 -17.19 18.62
CA VAL A 215 5.14 -17.82 17.55
C VAL A 215 5.96 -17.93 16.27
N TYR A 216 6.79 -16.93 15.96
CA TYR A 216 7.71 -17.04 14.81
C TYR A 216 8.76 -18.15 15.00
N ASP A 217 9.23 -18.36 16.21
CA ASP A 217 10.20 -19.41 16.54
C ASP A 217 9.57 -20.80 16.36
N PHE A 218 8.27 -20.94 16.65
CA PHE A 218 7.56 -22.22 16.49
C PHE A 218 7.10 -22.50 15.06
N ARG A 219 6.63 -21.46 14.34
CA ARG A 219 5.95 -21.65 13.03
C ARG A 219 6.66 -20.95 11.86
N GLY A 220 7.71 -20.20 12.14
CA GLY A 220 8.45 -19.45 11.13
C GLY A 220 7.81 -18.12 10.77
N ILE A 221 8.57 -17.31 10.03
CA ILE A 221 8.25 -15.90 9.73
C ILE A 221 7.07 -15.70 8.76
N TYR A 222 6.58 -16.77 8.14
CA TYR A 222 5.46 -16.72 7.21
C TYR A 222 4.12 -17.07 7.85
N TYR A 223 4.11 -17.36 9.14
CA TYR A 223 2.90 -17.64 9.89
C TYR A 223 1.93 -16.45 9.89
N ASN A 224 0.63 -16.77 9.82
CA ASN A 224 -0.45 -15.79 9.85
C ASN A 224 -1.63 -16.33 10.67
N PRO A 225 -2.08 -15.62 11.71
CA PRO A 225 -3.17 -16.07 12.57
C PRO A 225 -4.58 -15.89 11.96
N TYR A 226 -4.69 -15.26 10.79
CA TYR A 226 -5.97 -14.85 10.23
C TYR A 226 -6.59 -15.85 9.27
N TRP A 227 -6.07 -17.06 9.18
CA TRP A 227 -6.67 -18.10 8.35
C TRP A 227 -6.96 -19.37 9.14
N GLY A 228 -7.81 -20.21 8.60
CA GLY A 228 -8.14 -21.51 9.13
C GLY A 228 -8.91 -22.33 8.08
N TYR A 229 -9.32 -23.51 8.45
CA TYR A 229 -10.12 -24.38 7.59
C TYR A 229 -11.61 -24.22 7.88
N GLN A 230 -12.39 -24.06 6.83
CA GLN A 230 -13.84 -24.14 6.88
C GLN A 230 -14.33 -25.11 5.81
N ASN A 231 -15.01 -26.17 6.21
CA ASN A 231 -15.47 -27.24 5.31
C ASN A 231 -14.34 -27.83 4.44
N GLY A 232 -13.12 -27.95 4.99
CA GLY A 232 -11.94 -28.49 4.31
C GLY A 232 -11.22 -27.52 3.39
N GLU A 233 -11.68 -26.27 3.26
CA GLU A 233 -11.02 -25.24 2.46
C GLU A 233 -10.33 -24.18 3.35
N LYS A 234 -9.14 -23.74 2.94
CA LYS A 234 -8.45 -22.59 3.55
C LYS A 234 -9.30 -21.33 3.37
N ARG A 235 -9.57 -20.66 4.48
CA ARG A 235 -10.31 -19.40 4.48
C ARG A 235 -9.64 -18.38 5.38
N SER A 236 -9.46 -17.17 4.86
CA SER A 236 -9.03 -16.02 5.67
C SER A 236 -10.21 -15.39 6.39
N SER A 237 -10.03 -15.06 7.66
CA SER A 237 -11.00 -14.34 8.47
C SER A 237 -10.96 -12.83 8.25
N ARG A 238 -9.82 -12.32 7.79
CA ARG A 238 -9.59 -10.90 7.52
C ARG A 238 -9.49 -10.67 6.01
N VAL A 239 -10.60 -10.30 5.41
CA VAL A 239 -10.70 -10.02 3.97
C VAL A 239 -11.08 -8.57 3.77
N VAL A 240 -10.24 -7.85 3.04
CA VAL A 240 -10.50 -6.49 2.59
C VAL A 240 -11.12 -6.52 1.21
N ASN A 241 -12.19 -5.77 1.02
CA ASN A 241 -12.71 -5.38 -0.27
C ASN A 241 -12.68 -3.86 -0.35
N SER A 242 -12.02 -3.32 -1.34
CA SER A 242 -11.94 -1.88 -1.58
C SER A 242 -12.18 -1.53 -3.04
N PHE A 243 -12.83 -0.41 -3.28
CA PHE A 243 -12.99 0.17 -4.59
C PHE A 243 -13.17 1.69 -4.47
N ASP A 244 -12.22 2.43 -4.99
CA ASP A 244 -12.13 3.87 -4.88
C ASP A 244 -12.09 4.54 -6.27
N PRO A 245 -13.23 4.51 -7.04
CA PRO A 245 -13.29 5.15 -8.34
C PRO A 245 -13.14 6.67 -8.22
N THR A 246 -12.32 7.21 -9.08
CA THR A 246 -12.01 8.64 -9.12
C THR A 246 -12.19 9.19 -10.53
N VAL A 247 -12.75 10.38 -10.62
CA VAL A 247 -12.90 11.15 -11.86
C VAL A 247 -12.29 12.53 -11.67
N VAL A 248 -11.48 12.95 -12.62
CA VAL A 248 -10.82 14.25 -12.65
C VAL A 248 -11.09 14.91 -13.99
N ALA A 249 -11.70 16.08 -13.97
CA ALA A 249 -11.94 16.88 -15.17
C ALA A 249 -11.23 18.23 -15.05
N ASN A 250 -10.60 18.68 -16.12
CA ASN A 250 -9.92 19.96 -16.15
C ASN A 250 -10.29 20.73 -17.42
N TRP A 251 -10.36 22.04 -17.27
CA TRP A 251 -10.42 23.02 -18.35
C TRP A 251 -9.29 24.02 -18.17
N ASP A 252 -8.38 24.03 -19.11
CA ASP A 252 -7.27 24.97 -19.16
C ASP A 252 -7.57 26.06 -20.20
N PHE A 253 -7.54 27.32 -19.80
CA PHE A 253 -7.80 28.45 -20.65
C PHE A 253 -6.66 29.48 -20.60
N LYS A 254 -5.95 29.63 -21.69
CA LYS A 254 -4.94 30.67 -21.89
C LYS A 254 -5.63 31.98 -22.26
N ILE A 255 -5.83 32.88 -21.27
CA ILE A 255 -6.49 34.16 -21.46
C ILE A 255 -5.58 35.09 -22.26
N THR A 256 -4.31 35.18 -21.84
CA THR A 256 -3.25 35.93 -22.52
C THR A 256 -1.94 35.13 -22.41
N ASP A 257 -0.85 35.63 -23.01
CA ASP A 257 0.47 35.01 -22.87
C ASP A 257 1.01 35.03 -21.43
N LYS A 258 0.44 35.86 -20.57
CA LYS A 258 0.83 36.00 -19.16
C LYS A 258 -0.21 35.48 -18.16
N GLN A 259 -1.39 35.11 -18.64
CA GLN A 259 -2.51 34.71 -17.78
C GLN A 259 -3.12 33.41 -18.26
N ASN A 260 -3.13 32.41 -17.39
CA ASN A 260 -3.75 31.11 -17.60
C ASN A 260 -4.78 30.85 -16.49
N LEU A 261 -6.00 30.46 -16.88
CA LEU A 261 -7.01 29.97 -15.96
C LEU A 261 -7.01 28.46 -16.05
N LYS A 262 -6.85 27.79 -14.90
CA LYS A 262 -6.99 26.33 -14.76
C LYS A 262 -8.19 26.05 -13.87
N THR A 263 -9.18 25.38 -14.40
CA THR A 263 -10.38 24.96 -13.67
C THR A 263 -10.38 23.46 -13.55
N GLY A 264 -10.49 22.94 -12.33
CA GLY A 264 -10.49 21.51 -12.08
C GLY A 264 -11.73 21.08 -11.29
N PHE A 265 -12.24 19.91 -11.62
CA PHE A 265 -13.28 19.22 -10.87
C PHE A 265 -12.81 17.79 -10.57
N GLY A 266 -12.85 17.41 -9.30
CA GLY A 266 -12.51 16.09 -8.82
C GLY A 266 -13.71 15.45 -8.12
N PHE A 267 -13.98 14.19 -8.43
CA PHE A 267 -14.95 13.36 -7.73
C PHE A 267 -14.30 12.05 -7.33
N HIS A 268 -14.42 11.71 -6.07
CA HIS A 268 -13.90 10.49 -5.50
C HIS A 268 -15.01 9.82 -4.67
N TYR A 269 -15.18 8.52 -4.88
CA TYR A 269 -16.08 7.70 -4.06
C TYR A 269 -15.27 6.55 -3.49
N SER A 270 -15.42 6.26 -2.21
CA SER A 270 -14.73 5.17 -1.54
C SER A 270 -15.71 4.15 -0.99
N ASN A 271 -15.48 2.89 -1.29
CA ASN A 271 -16.17 1.76 -0.69
C ASN A 271 -15.12 0.80 -0.13
N TYR A 272 -15.09 0.70 1.20
CA TYR A 272 -14.15 -0.15 1.92
C TYR A 272 -14.89 -1.05 2.90
N SER A 273 -14.56 -2.33 2.88
CA SER A 273 -15.04 -3.29 3.87
C SER A 273 -13.92 -4.21 4.31
N ASN A 274 -13.92 -4.56 5.59
CA ASN A 274 -13.01 -5.51 6.19
C ASN A 274 -13.78 -6.51 7.05
N THR A 275 -13.53 -7.80 6.85
CA THR A 275 -14.14 -8.85 7.66
C THR A 275 -13.30 -9.16 8.89
N ALA A 276 -13.93 -9.71 9.92
CA ALA A 276 -13.27 -10.26 11.09
C ALA A 276 -14.07 -11.44 11.63
N LEU A 277 -13.41 -12.35 12.37
CA LEU A 277 -14.13 -13.32 13.17
C LEU A 277 -14.87 -12.61 14.31
N GLY A 278 -16.15 -12.92 14.46
CA GLY A 278 -16.91 -12.53 15.63
C GLY A 278 -16.85 -13.63 16.68
N PHE A 279 -16.18 -13.37 17.80
CA PHE A 279 -16.11 -14.29 18.92
C PHE A 279 -16.57 -13.63 20.24
N TYR A 280 -17.54 -12.72 20.11
CA TYR A 280 -18.19 -12.10 21.27
C TYR A 280 -18.83 -13.19 22.13
N ASN A 281 -18.55 -13.22 23.43
CA ASN A 281 -18.94 -14.28 24.39
C ASN A 281 -18.37 -15.69 24.13
N ALA A 282 -17.27 -15.77 23.36
CA ALA A 282 -16.53 -17.03 23.15
C ALA A 282 -15.03 -16.79 23.43
N ALA A 283 -14.28 -17.88 23.62
CA ALA A 283 -12.84 -17.79 23.70
C ALA A 283 -12.26 -17.28 22.37
N ASP A 284 -11.13 -16.57 22.43
CA ASP A 284 -10.42 -16.13 21.24
C ASP A 284 -9.97 -17.35 20.44
N PRO A 285 -10.44 -17.53 19.18
CA PRO A 285 -10.15 -18.72 18.40
C PRO A 285 -8.76 -18.70 17.75
N ARG A 286 -7.99 -17.62 17.92
CA ARG A 286 -6.69 -17.49 17.29
C ARG A 286 -5.64 -18.32 18.02
N PRO A 287 -4.85 -19.09 17.29
CA PRO A 287 -3.78 -19.89 17.88
C PRO A 287 -2.74 -19.05 18.63
N ASP A 288 -2.43 -17.85 18.11
CA ASP A 288 -1.45 -16.91 18.66
C ASP A 288 -1.99 -16.04 19.82
N TYR A 289 -3.21 -16.32 20.30
CA TYR A 289 -3.72 -15.62 21.48
C TYR A 289 -2.83 -15.92 22.68
N TYR A 290 -2.37 -14.88 23.37
CA TYR A 290 -1.31 -15.00 24.38
C TYR A 290 -1.55 -16.03 25.47
N ARG A 291 -2.83 -16.29 25.84
CA ARG A 291 -3.19 -17.31 26.84
C ARG A 291 -3.02 -18.75 26.35
N ASN A 292 -2.93 -18.94 25.03
CA ASN A 292 -2.70 -20.24 24.42
C ASN A 292 -1.22 -20.56 24.23
N LEU A 293 -0.34 -19.56 24.48
CA LEU A 293 1.10 -19.72 24.29
C LEU A 293 1.75 -20.41 25.49
N PRO A 294 2.76 -21.27 25.25
CA PRO A 294 3.51 -21.96 26.32
C PRO A 294 4.07 -20.99 27.35
N SER A 295 4.62 -19.86 26.96
CA SER A 295 5.15 -18.85 27.89
C SER A 295 4.12 -18.33 28.89
N TYR A 296 2.85 -18.16 28.47
CA TYR A 296 1.79 -17.75 29.37
C TYR A 296 1.46 -18.85 30.38
N GLN A 297 1.34 -20.09 29.93
CA GLN A 297 0.98 -21.23 30.78
C GLN A 297 2.05 -21.47 31.84
N ILE A 298 3.32 -21.37 31.46
CA ILE A 298 4.46 -21.47 32.41
C ILE A 298 4.39 -20.35 33.43
N ASN A 299 4.18 -19.09 33.01
CA ASN A 299 4.06 -17.95 33.91
C ASN A 299 2.82 -18.02 34.82
N ASP A 300 1.72 -18.59 34.35
CA ASP A 300 0.51 -18.77 35.16
C ASP A 300 0.74 -19.80 36.28
N VAL A 301 1.45 -20.88 35.96
CA VAL A 301 1.89 -21.87 36.96
C VAL A 301 2.82 -21.24 37.97
N LEU A 302 3.86 -20.51 37.52
CA LEU A 302 4.79 -19.81 38.39
C LEU A 302 4.11 -18.76 39.30
N GLY A 303 3.14 -18.01 38.74
CA GLY A 303 2.36 -17.01 39.48
C GLY A 303 1.48 -17.61 40.60
N SER A 304 1.24 -18.91 40.58
CA SER A 304 0.50 -19.58 41.65
C SER A 304 1.35 -19.88 42.90
N TYR A 305 2.67 -19.75 42.81
CA TYR A 305 3.58 -19.92 43.93
C TYR A 305 3.84 -18.58 44.65
N GLY A 306 4.14 -18.62 45.97
CA GLY A 306 4.54 -17.43 46.73
C GLY A 306 5.84 -16.83 46.20
N LEU A 307 6.10 -15.51 46.47
CA LEU A 307 7.28 -14.81 45.94
C LEU A 307 8.63 -15.47 46.27
N GLU A 308 8.74 -16.07 47.44
CA GLU A 308 9.95 -16.77 47.88
C GLU A 308 10.13 -18.12 47.16
N ASP A 309 9.01 -18.80 46.90
CA ASP A 309 9.00 -20.04 46.12
C ASP A 309 9.15 -19.78 44.61
N GLN A 310 8.72 -18.62 44.13
CA GLN A 310 8.93 -18.22 42.73
C GLN A 310 10.42 -18.11 42.40
N GLN A 311 11.27 -17.52 43.29
CA GLN A 311 12.69 -17.39 43.03
C GLN A 311 13.39 -18.75 43.02
N ASN A 312 13.05 -19.59 43.96
CA ASN A 312 13.58 -20.96 44.03
C ASN A 312 13.11 -21.83 42.87
N HIS A 313 11.86 -21.61 42.40
CA HIS A 313 11.29 -22.29 41.24
C HIS A 313 11.85 -21.73 39.93
N MET A 314 12.10 -20.42 39.86
CA MET A 314 12.78 -19.79 38.72
C MET A 314 14.22 -20.34 38.60
N ASP A 315 14.93 -20.46 39.68
CA ASP A 315 16.29 -21.04 39.68
C ASP A 315 16.27 -22.55 39.34
N MET A 316 15.24 -23.27 39.78
CA MET A 316 14.99 -24.66 39.37
C MET A 316 14.56 -24.79 37.92
N ILE A 317 13.74 -23.87 37.44
CA ILE A 317 13.26 -23.84 36.04
C ILE A 317 14.38 -23.33 35.16
N MET A 318 15.14 -22.32 35.52
CA MET A 318 16.29 -21.83 34.74
C MET A 318 17.51 -22.72 34.83
N GLY A 319 17.66 -23.52 35.90
CA GLY A 319 18.74 -24.47 36.10
C GLY A 319 18.46 -25.91 35.67
N ASN A 320 17.19 -26.34 35.75
CA ASN A 320 16.66 -27.59 35.29
C ASN A 320 15.22 -27.33 34.81
N VAL A 321 15.03 -26.38 33.91
CA VAL A 321 13.75 -26.29 33.25
C VAL A 321 13.46 -27.70 32.79
N ASP A 322 12.33 -28.18 33.21
CA ASP A 322 11.77 -29.35 32.64
C ASP A 322 11.58 -29.03 31.12
N GLN A 323 12.72 -29.12 30.42
CA GLN A 323 12.77 -28.90 28.97
C GLN A 323 11.74 -29.80 28.32
N ASP A 324 11.46 -30.95 28.95
CA ASP A 324 10.42 -31.88 28.55
C ASP A 324 9.02 -31.23 28.64
N LEU A 325 8.73 -30.44 29.67
CA LEU A 325 7.49 -29.70 29.79
C LEU A 325 7.37 -28.59 28.74
N VAL A 326 8.45 -27.86 28.51
CA VAL A 326 8.47 -26.81 27.44
C VAL A 326 8.30 -27.47 26.08
N ASP A 327 8.98 -28.58 25.84
CA ASP A 327 8.88 -29.32 24.57
C ASP A 327 7.49 -29.95 24.41
N GLU A 328 6.89 -30.47 25.50
CA GLU A 328 5.51 -30.97 25.48
C GLU A 328 4.50 -29.87 25.18
N LEU A 329 4.56 -28.71 25.87
CA LEU A 329 3.67 -27.59 25.66
C LEU A 329 3.85 -27.01 24.25
N THR A 330 5.07 -26.89 23.78
CA THR A 330 5.41 -26.44 22.43
C THR A 330 4.87 -27.44 21.40
N GLY A 331 5.10 -28.73 21.63
CA GLY A 331 4.59 -29.80 20.79
C GLY A 331 3.06 -29.83 20.72
N GLN A 332 2.38 -29.63 21.84
CA GLN A 332 0.92 -29.53 21.89
C GLN A 332 0.44 -28.31 21.10
N TRP A 333 1.09 -27.15 21.28
CA TRP A 333 0.71 -25.94 20.56
C TRP A 333 0.91 -26.09 19.05
N VAL A 334 2.08 -26.62 18.63
CA VAL A 334 2.38 -26.83 17.19
C VAL A 334 1.46 -27.86 16.55
N ASN A 335 1.09 -28.94 17.26
CA ASN A 335 0.22 -29.98 16.74
C ASN A 335 -1.26 -29.57 16.66
N ASN A 336 -1.70 -28.63 17.52
CA ASN A 336 -3.08 -28.16 17.57
C ASN A 336 -3.32 -26.96 16.63
N ASN A 337 -2.30 -26.35 16.09
CA ASN A 337 -2.35 -25.12 15.29
C ASN A 337 -1.47 -25.20 14.04
#